data_3fb8c65e9b44066e6a235cbccb2cf931
#
_entry.id   3fb8c65e9b44066e6a235cbccb2cf931
#
_cell.length_a   1.000
_cell.length_b   1.000
_cell.length_c   1.000
_cell.angle_alpha   90.00
_cell.angle_beta   90.00
_cell.angle_gamma   90.00
#
_symmetry.space_group_name_H-M   'P 1'
#
loop_
_entity.id
_entity.type
_entity.pdbx_description
1 polymer ?
#
loop_
_entity_poly.entity_id
_entity_poly.type
_entity_poly.pdbx_seq_one_letter_code
_entity_poly.pdbx_strand_id
1 'polypeptide(L)'
;MFPGHSLGDLGLSARDVPVVDDDPVLASTRQQLGEYFDGERTTFDVPLHVEGNDFEIEVWFAMRSIPYGETISYGEQAERAGHDGAFQAVGAANGRNPLPIVVPCHRVIGSDGSLVGFGGGLDLKRQLLDLEAGVQRLF
;
A
#
# COMPACT_ATOMS: atom_id res chain seq x y z
N MET A 1 17.26 -0.56 4.76
CA MET A 1 16.73 0.09 3.54
C MET A 1 16.85 -0.85 2.35
N PHE A 2 15.92 -0.82 1.46
CA PHE A 2 16.07 -1.49 0.18
C PHE A 2 17.42 -1.11 -0.42
N PRO A 3 18.33 -2.05 -0.70
CA PRO A 3 19.56 -1.69 -1.37
C PRO A 3 19.24 -1.07 -2.74
N GLY A 4 19.77 0.11 -2.98
CA GLY A 4 19.52 0.82 -4.22
C GLY A 4 18.17 1.49 -4.33
N HIS A 5 17.35 1.44 -3.29
CA HIS A 5 16.04 2.10 -3.30
C HIS A 5 15.98 3.22 -2.28
N SER A 6 15.34 4.29 -2.68
CA SER A 6 15.02 5.42 -1.82
C SER A 6 13.54 5.73 -1.96
N LEU A 7 13.06 6.71 -1.23
CA LEU A 7 11.68 7.15 -1.42
C LEU A 7 11.41 7.59 -2.87
N GLY A 8 12.41 8.20 -3.52
CA GLY A 8 12.28 8.60 -4.92
C GLY A 8 12.15 7.41 -5.86
N ASP A 9 12.89 6.33 -5.62
CA ASP A 9 12.82 5.10 -6.44
C ASP A 9 11.46 4.45 -6.36
N LEU A 10 10.73 4.67 -5.28
CA LEU A 10 9.40 4.13 -5.07
C LEU A 10 8.29 5.08 -5.55
N GLY A 11 8.64 6.12 -6.31
CA GLY A 11 7.69 7.11 -6.74
C GLY A 11 7.34 8.13 -5.68
N LEU A 12 8.03 8.10 -4.54
CA LEU A 12 7.88 9.06 -3.46
C LEU A 12 9.14 9.90 -3.37
N SER A 13 8.98 11.18 -3.10
CA SER A 13 10.12 12.08 -2.94
C SER A 13 9.94 12.90 -1.67
N ALA A 14 11.01 13.56 -1.25
CA ALA A 14 10.94 14.47 -0.10
C ALA A 14 9.97 15.63 -0.33
N ARG A 15 9.61 15.91 -1.60
CA ARG A 15 8.63 16.94 -1.92
C ARG A 15 7.20 16.46 -1.72
N ASP A 16 6.98 15.14 -1.89
CA ASP A 16 5.65 14.54 -1.75
C ASP A 16 5.29 14.34 -0.28
N VAL A 17 6.29 14.37 0.59
CA VAL A 17 6.10 14.24 2.03
C VAL A 17 6.30 15.62 2.64
N PRO A 18 5.24 16.26 3.14
CA PRO A 18 5.39 17.54 3.80
C PRO A 18 6.40 17.44 4.94
N VAL A 19 7.39 18.32 4.94
CA VAL A 19 8.41 18.33 6.00
C VAL A 19 7.93 19.26 7.09
N VAL A 20 7.26 18.68 8.09
CA VAL A 20 6.98 19.35 9.34
C VAL A 20 7.83 18.62 10.37
N ASP A 21 9.01 19.17 10.67
CA ASP A 21 10.04 18.47 11.43
C ASP A 21 9.61 18.10 12.84
N ASP A 22 8.66 18.82 13.38
CA ASP A 22 8.17 18.62 14.75
C ASP A 22 6.85 17.84 14.80
N ASP A 23 6.34 17.34 13.68
CA ASP A 23 5.13 16.53 13.67
C ASP A 23 5.48 15.08 14.03
N PRO A 24 5.05 14.59 15.20
CA PRO A 24 5.41 13.24 15.63
C PRO A 24 4.79 12.14 14.74
N VAL A 25 3.64 12.41 14.13
CA VAL A 25 2.98 11.41 13.23
C VAL A 25 3.78 11.26 11.95
N LEU A 26 4.23 12.37 11.35
CA LEU A 26 5.06 12.31 10.16
C LEU A 26 6.41 11.66 10.44
N ALA A 27 7.03 11.98 11.55
CA ALA A 27 8.31 11.39 11.95
C ALA A 27 8.16 9.88 12.15
N SER A 28 7.11 9.44 12.83
CA SER A 28 6.84 8.03 13.06
C SER A 28 6.55 7.30 11.74
N THR A 29 5.79 7.92 10.85
CA THR A 29 5.46 7.33 9.55
C THR A 29 6.72 7.11 8.71
N ARG A 30 7.61 8.11 8.67
CA ARG A 30 8.87 7.98 7.94
C ARG A 30 9.74 6.87 8.51
N GLN A 31 9.84 6.79 9.82
CA GLN A 31 10.60 5.75 10.48
C GLN A 31 10.04 4.38 10.14
N GLN A 32 8.75 4.21 10.21
CA GLN A 32 8.11 2.93 9.95
C GLN A 32 8.22 2.53 8.48
N LEU A 33 8.12 3.47 7.55
CA LEU A 33 8.35 3.18 6.14
C LEU A 33 9.80 2.73 5.90
N GLY A 34 10.77 3.37 6.54
CA GLY A 34 12.17 2.94 6.45
C GLY A 34 12.36 1.53 6.97
N GLU A 35 11.77 1.21 8.11
CA GLU A 35 11.81 -0.14 8.68
C GLU A 35 11.15 -1.17 7.77
N TYR A 36 10.05 -0.80 7.13
CA TYR A 36 9.36 -1.65 6.18
C TYR A 36 10.27 -1.97 4.98
N PHE A 37 10.90 -0.97 4.39
CA PHE A 37 11.79 -1.18 3.26
C PHE A 37 13.04 -1.96 3.62
N ASP A 38 13.48 -1.88 4.86
CA ASP A 38 14.61 -2.66 5.36
C ASP A 38 14.22 -4.11 5.69
N GLY A 39 12.95 -4.45 5.58
CA GLY A 39 12.46 -5.79 5.93
C GLY A 39 12.27 -6.01 7.42
N GLU A 40 12.32 -4.95 8.21
CA GLU A 40 12.24 -5.03 9.66
C GLU A 40 10.84 -4.84 10.22
N ARG A 41 9.92 -4.34 9.40
CA ARG A 41 8.56 -4.04 9.84
C ARG A 41 7.53 -4.65 8.90
N THR A 42 6.52 -5.29 9.48
CA THR A 42 5.44 -5.93 8.70
C THR A 42 4.10 -5.25 8.90
N THR A 43 3.94 -4.43 9.92
CA THR A 43 2.69 -3.70 10.19
C THR A 43 2.99 -2.26 10.50
N PHE A 44 2.02 -1.41 10.23
CA PHE A 44 2.14 0.02 10.52
C PHE A 44 1.27 0.39 11.71
N ASP A 45 1.85 1.15 12.62
CA ASP A 45 1.18 1.62 13.83
C ASP A 45 1.23 3.15 13.82
N VAL A 46 0.43 3.73 12.93
CA VAL A 46 0.30 5.19 12.81
C VAL A 46 -1.18 5.54 12.77
N PRO A 47 -1.57 6.67 13.37
CA PRO A 47 -2.94 7.14 13.23
C PRO A 47 -3.19 7.50 11.78
N LEU A 48 -4.32 7.02 11.23
CA LEU A 48 -4.71 7.32 9.86
C LEU A 48 -5.86 8.31 9.86
N HIS A 49 -5.67 9.39 9.14
CA HIS A 49 -6.74 10.30 8.79
C HIS A 49 -6.77 10.35 7.26
N VAL A 50 -7.83 9.83 6.68
CA VAL A 50 -8.00 9.81 5.24
C VAL A 50 -9.30 10.50 4.88
N GLU A 51 -9.28 11.25 3.78
CA GLU A 51 -10.45 11.93 3.26
C GLU A 51 -10.93 11.22 2.01
N GLY A 52 -12.22 10.95 1.95
CA GLY A 52 -12.86 10.29 0.84
C GLY A 52 -14.34 10.11 1.15
N ASN A 53 -15.09 9.57 0.20
CA ASN A 53 -16.48 9.22 0.46
C ASN A 53 -16.55 7.94 1.31
N ASP A 54 -17.75 7.62 1.80
CA ASP A 54 -17.94 6.48 2.70
C ASP A 54 -17.48 5.18 2.05
N PHE A 55 -17.77 4.99 0.77
CA PHE A 55 -17.37 3.80 0.03
C PHE A 55 -15.84 3.66 -0.03
N GLU A 56 -15.16 4.75 -0.37
CA GLU A 56 -13.69 4.76 -0.44
C GLU A 56 -13.08 4.43 0.91
N ILE A 57 -13.57 5.04 1.97
CA ILE A 57 -13.06 4.80 3.32
C ILE A 57 -13.24 3.34 3.72
N GLU A 58 -14.41 2.75 3.47
CA GLU A 58 -14.68 1.35 3.76
C GLU A 58 -13.74 0.44 2.99
N VAL A 59 -13.51 0.72 1.71
CA VAL A 59 -12.62 -0.05 0.85
C VAL A 59 -11.17 0.05 1.34
N TRP A 60 -10.73 1.26 1.65
CA TRP A 60 -9.35 1.45 2.12
C TRP A 60 -9.11 0.77 3.46
N PHE A 61 -10.04 0.88 4.41
CA PHE A 61 -9.86 0.22 5.70
C PHE A 61 -9.93 -1.30 5.58
N ALA A 62 -10.74 -1.83 4.67
CA ALA A 62 -10.77 -3.27 4.44
C ALA A 62 -9.41 -3.81 3.99
N MET A 63 -8.65 -3.03 3.22
CA MET A 63 -7.31 -3.46 2.79
C MET A 63 -6.33 -3.62 3.95
N ARG A 64 -6.53 -2.91 5.05
CA ARG A 64 -5.65 -3.04 6.21
C ARG A 64 -5.74 -4.41 6.87
N SER A 65 -6.78 -5.17 6.59
CA SER A 65 -6.92 -6.53 7.09
C SER A 65 -6.11 -7.56 6.32
N ILE A 66 -5.49 -7.18 5.20
CA ILE A 66 -4.68 -8.09 4.40
C ILE A 66 -3.31 -8.22 5.06
N PRO A 67 -2.94 -9.42 5.54
CA PRO A 67 -1.66 -9.59 6.21
C PRO A 67 -0.47 -9.37 5.29
N TYR A 68 0.65 -8.98 5.88
CA TYR A 68 1.92 -8.88 5.18
C TYR A 68 2.27 -10.22 4.52
N GLY A 69 2.69 -10.16 3.27
CA GLY A 69 3.06 -11.35 2.51
C GLY A 69 1.90 -12.09 1.87
N GLU A 70 0.67 -11.59 2.04
CA GLU A 70 -0.52 -12.20 1.45
C GLU A 70 -1.14 -11.29 0.41
N THR A 71 -1.92 -11.89 -0.48
CA THR A 71 -2.66 -11.15 -1.51
C THR A 71 -4.09 -11.62 -1.53
N ILE A 72 -4.99 -10.73 -1.96
CA ILE A 72 -6.39 -11.06 -2.21
C ILE A 72 -6.79 -10.53 -3.58
N SER A 73 -7.90 -11.03 -4.11
CA SER A 73 -8.46 -10.51 -5.35
C SER A 73 -9.31 -9.27 -5.09
N TYR A 74 -9.61 -8.53 -6.16
CA TYR A 74 -10.54 -7.40 -6.07
C TYR A 74 -11.93 -7.84 -5.60
N GLY A 75 -12.37 -9.03 -6.04
CA GLY A 75 -13.65 -9.58 -5.59
C GLY A 75 -13.67 -9.84 -4.10
N GLU A 76 -12.61 -10.42 -3.57
CA GLU A 76 -12.51 -10.66 -2.13
C GLU A 76 -12.43 -9.35 -1.34
N GLN A 77 -11.71 -8.35 -1.88
CA GLN A 77 -11.69 -7.04 -1.26
C GLN A 77 -13.09 -6.43 -1.18
N ALA A 78 -13.86 -6.55 -2.26
CA ALA A 78 -15.24 -6.05 -2.28
C ALA A 78 -16.09 -6.73 -1.21
N GLU A 79 -15.96 -8.04 -1.06
CA GLU A 79 -16.67 -8.78 -0.01
C GLU A 79 -16.28 -8.29 1.38
N ARG A 80 -14.98 -8.14 1.65
CA ARG A 80 -14.49 -7.68 2.95
C ARG A 80 -14.94 -6.27 3.28
N ALA A 81 -15.13 -5.44 2.26
CA ALA A 81 -15.63 -4.07 2.45
C ALA A 81 -17.15 -3.99 2.60
N GLY A 82 -17.85 -5.11 2.46
CA GLY A 82 -19.31 -5.13 2.53
C GLY A 82 -20.01 -4.73 1.23
N HIS A 83 -19.30 -4.77 0.11
CA HIS A 83 -19.82 -4.37 -1.21
C HIS A 83 -19.60 -5.49 -2.23
N ASP A 84 -20.12 -6.68 -1.92
CA ASP A 84 -19.95 -7.86 -2.74
C ASP A 84 -20.31 -7.58 -4.21
N GLY A 85 -19.44 -8.00 -5.12
CA GLY A 85 -19.61 -7.82 -6.55
C GLY A 85 -19.14 -6.48 -7.10
N ALA A 86 -18.78 -5.52 -6.24
CA ALA A 86 -18.40 -4.17 -6.67
C ALA A 86 -16.90 -4.06 -7.02
N PHE A 87 -16.32 -5.07 -7.66
CA PHE A 87 -14.87 -5.13 -7.88
C PHE A 87 -14.34 -4.01 -8.77
N GLN A 88 -15.12 -3.50 -9.73
CA GLN A 88 -14.67 -2.37 -10.56
C GLN A 88 -14.60 -1.07 -9.77
N ALA A 89 -15.62 -0.80 -8.96
CA ALA A 89 -15.64 0.38 -8.10
C ALA A 89 -14.54 0.32 -7.04
N VAL A 90 -14.27 -0.88 -6.52
CA VAL A 90 -13.18 -1.11 -5.58
C VAL A 90 -11.84 -0.83 -6.24
N GLY A 91 -11.62 -1.31 -7.46
CA GLY A 91 -10.39 -1.02 -8.21
C GLY A 91 -10.17 0.47 -8.42
N ALA A 92 -11.24 1.21 -8.74
CA ALA A 92 -11.16 2.66 -8.90
C ALA A 92 -10.81 3.34 -7.56
N ALA A 93 -11.41 2.90 -6.45
CA ALA A 93 -11.09 3.44 -5.13
C ALA A 93 -9.64 3.14 -4.73
N ASN A 94 -9.13 1.97 -5.07
CA ASN A 94 -7.72 1.63 -4.83
C ASN A 94 -6.78 2.59 -5.56
N GLY A 95 -7.14 3.00 -6.78
CA GLY A 95 -6.36 3.98 -7.53
C GLY A 95 -6.33 5.38 -6.89
N ARG A 96 -7.27 5.66 -6.00
CA ARG A 96 -7.34 6.93 -5.26
C ARG A 96 -6.83 6.82 -3.84
N ASN A 97 -6.22 5.71 -3.46
CA ASN A 97 -5.66 5.50 -2.13
C ASN A 97 -4.65 6.60 -1.81
N PRO A 98 -4.86 7.40 -0.75
CA PRO A 98 -3.96 8.51 -0.41
C PRO A 98 -2.68 8.07 0.31
N LEU A 99 -2.62 6.84 0.81
CA LEU A 99 -1.51 6.34 1.60
C LEU A 99 -1.08 4.95 1.16
N PRO A 100 -0.54 4.80 -0.08
CA PRO A 100 -0.05 3.49 -0.54
C PRO A 100 0.98 2.93 0.44
N ILE A 101 1.08 1.62 0.51
CA ILE A 101 1.95 0.86 1.40
C ILE A 101 1.34 0.76 2.81
N VAL A 102 1.06 1.87 3.48
CA VAL A 102 0.40 1.86 4.79
C VAL A 102 -1.00 1.28 4.66
N VAL A 103 -1.74 1.73 3.64
CA VAL A 103 -3.00 1.11 3.21
C VAL A 103 -2.63 0.24 1.99
N PRO A 104 -2.54 -1.08 2.14
CA PRO A 104 -1.74 -1.91 1.24
C PRO A 104 -2.46 -2.29 -0.05
N CYS A 105 -2.72 -1.33 -0.92
CA CYS A 105 -3.38 -1.63 -2.20
C CYS A 105 -2.51 -2.51 -3.12
N HIS A 106 -1.20 -2.61 -2.85
CA HIS A 106 -0.33 -3.52 -3.59
C HIS A 106 -0.65 -5.00 -3.32
N ARG A 107 -1.35 -5.31 -2.22
CA ARG A 107 -1.75 -6.67 -1.86
C ARG A 107 -3.05 -7.13 -2.54
N VAL A 108 -3.64 -6.28 -3.38
CA VAL A 108 -4.83 -6.64 -4.15
C VAL A 108 -4.42 -6.86 -5.60
N ILE A 109 -4.71 -8.05 -6.12
CA ILE A 109 -4.31 -8.47 -7.46
C ILE A 109 -5.51 -8.99 -8.24
N GLY A 110 -5.34 -9.23 -9.54
CA GLY A 110 -6.37 -9.87 -10.34
C GLY A 110 -6.66 -11.28 -9.84
N SER A 111 -7.88 -11.75 -10.07
CA SER A 111 -8.29 -13.10 -9.66
C SER A 111 -7.48 -14.21 -10.34
N ASP A 112 -6.86 -13.91 -11.47
CA ASP A 112 -5.95 -14.81 -12.18
C ASP A 112 -4.50 -14.66 -11.76
N GLY A 113 -4.22 -13.84 -10.73
CA GLY A 113 -2.87 -13.56 -10.25
C GLY A 113 -2.17 -12.43 -11.00
N SER A 114 -2.81 -11.82 -11.98
CA SER A 114 -2.18 -10.73 -12.73
C SER A 114 -2.06 -9.47 -11.88
N LEU A 115 -0.99 -8.69 -12.12
CA LEU A 115 -0.82 -7.39 -11.50
C LEU A 115 -1.51 -6.35 -12.36
N VAL A 116 -2.55 -5.74 -11.80
CA VAL A 116 -3.32 -4.70 -12.49
C VAL A 116 -3.47 -3.50 -11.58
N GLY A 117 -3.49 -2.32 -12.19
CA GLY A 117 -3.88 -1.08 -11.52
C GLY A 117 -3.11 -0.73 -10.26
N PHE A 118 -2.04 0.03 -10.38
CA PHE A 118 -1.35 0.60 -9.23
C PHE A 118 -0.85 1.99 -9.59
N GLY A 119 -1.16 2.99 -8.75
CA GLY A 119 -0.81 4.37 -9.03
C GLY A 119 0.68 4.63 -9.16
N GLY A 120 1.52 3.85 -8.49
CA GLY A 120 2.97 3.95 -8.59
C GLY A 120 3.59 3.16 -9.73
N GLY A 121 2.76 2.41 -10.50
CA GLY A 121 3.22 1.55 -11.57
C GLY A 121 3.35 0.09 -11.18
N LEU A 122 3.22 -0.79 -12.16
CA LEU A 122 3.24 -2.24 -11.91
C LEU A 122 4.60 -2.73 -11.43
N ASP A 123 5.69 -2.10 -11.84
CA ASP A 123 7.02 -2.48 -11.37
C ASP A 123 7.15 -2.24 -9.87
N LEU A 124 6.65 -1.11 -9.37
CA LEU A 124 6.65 -0.85 -7.94
C LEU A 124 5.79 -1.87 -7.20
N LYS A 125 4.61 -2.17 -7.74
CA LYS A 125 3.72 -3.16 -7.13
C LYS A 125 4.44 -4.50 -7.00
N ARG A 126 5.13 -4.94 -8.04
CA ARG A 126 5.90 -6.18 -8.02
C ARG A 126 7.01 -6.14 -6.98
N GLN A 127 7.73 -5.01 -6.88
CA GLN A 127 8.81 -4.86 -5.91
C GLN A 127 8.29 -4.97 -4.47
N LEU A 128 7.15 -4.36 -4.18
CA LEU A 128 6.55 -4.44 -2.86
C LEU A 128 6.11 -5.87 -2.53
N LEU A 129 5.48 -6.55 -3.48
CA LEU A 129 5.07 -7.94 -3.29
C LEU A 129 6.27 -8.86 -3.10
N ASP A 130 7.34 -8.64 -3.87
CA ASP A 130 8.56 -9.42 -3.74
C ASP A 130 9.23 -9.20 -2.38
N LEU A 131 9.28 -7.96 -1.91
CA LEU A 131 9.79 -7.64 -0.59
C LEU A 131 9.02 -8.41 0.47
N GLU A 132 7.70 -8.38 0.41
CA GLU A 132 6.86 -9.02 1.42
C GLU A 132 6.93 -10.54 1.33
N ALA A 133 7.20 -11.09 0.17
CA ALA A 133 7.37 -12.53 0.00
C ALA A 133 8.78 -13.01 0.36
N GLY A 134 9.69 -12.11 0.70
CA GLY A 134 11.07 -12.45 0.98
C GLY A 134 11.87 -12.80 -0.27
N VAL A 135 11.41 -12.41 -1.44
CA VAL A 135 12.09 -12.69 -2.70
C VAL A 135 13.23 -11.71 -2.90
N GLN A 136 14.44 -12.22 -3.06
CA GLN A 136 15.59 -11.41 -3.41
C GLN A 136 15.77 -11.42 -4.92
N ARG A 137 15.83 -10.23 -5.50
CA ARG A 137 16.14 -10.07 -6.91
C ARG A 137 17.54 -9.53 -7.06
N LEU A 138 18.27 -10.11 -7.98
CA LEU A 138 19.56 -9.58 -8.40
C LEU A 138 19.30 -8.56 -9.50
N PHE A 139 19.68 -7.34 -9.26
CA PHE A 139 19.51 -6.25 -10.21
C PHE A 139 20.83 -5.87 -10.85
#